data_07d2dd5cc7b029b19d49bfa0de748015
#
_entry.id   07d2dd5cc7b029b19d49bfa0de748015
#
_cell.length_a   1.000
_cell.length_b   1.000
_cell.length_c   1.000
_cell.angle_alpha   90.00
_cell.angle_beta   90.00
_cell.angle_gamma   90.00
#
_symmetry.space_group_name_H-M   'P 1'
#
loop_
_entity.id
_entity.type
_entity.pdbx_description
1 polymer ?
#
loop_
_entity_poly.entity_id
_entity_poly.type
_entity_poly.pdbx_seq_one_letter_code
_entity_poly.pdbx_strand_id
1 'polypeptide(L)'
;MNSPTSATVIGEFMAKWIQSYRDLPLLLNQWSNVVRWELRPRLFLRSSEFLWQEGHTAHASYEDANAFATKIHLEVYNDFLENVLAAPTYLGIKPASERFAGAINSMTAEGMMRDGKALQMATSHELGQNFARAFDIYYQSEAGQAELCYTSSWGASTRMVGGLIMLHGDDNGLVVPPRLAPIQVVVIAVRDEPEVNDACDRVAALLKAAGVRVRVDHGRGSFGRRVTDWEIKGVPLRVEVGPRDLKEGLVTVVRRDTGAKVTLALDSVAPTAASLLEEIQVDMFEGAKARLAEATHDVANIPEAIEAAETGFARLDWSQVGEAGEAELKVDAVTVRCLQRRDGSMPLNDTEDDLVCIVAKSY
;
A
#
# COMPACT_ATOMS: atom_id res chain seq x y z
N MET A 1 25.95 -5.13 -13.66
CA MET A 1 26.08 -5.86 -12.36
C MET A 1 24.73 -5.82 -11.70
N ASN A 2 24.13 -6.99 -11.42
CA ASN A 2 22.95 -7.00 -10.57
C ASN A 2 23.40 -6.55 -9.18
N SER A 3 22.76 -5.52 -8.64
CA SER A 3 22.96 -5.15 -7.24
C SER A 3 22.60 -6.36 -6.39
N PRO A 4 23.47 -6.81 -5.46
CA PRO A 4 23.08 -7.86 -4.53
C PRO A 4 21.85 -7.41 -3.76
N THR A 5 20.97 -8.37 -3.39
CA THR A 5 19.86 -8.00 -2.51
C THR A 5 20.46 -7.52 -1.19
N SER A 6 19.82 -6.54 -0.54
CA SER A 6 20.24 -6.08 0.80
C SER A 6 20.29 -7.21 1.81
N ALA A 7 19.47 -8.26 1.66
CA ALA A 7 19.50 -9.46 2.49
C ALA A 7 20.88 -10.12 2.53
N THR A 8 21.66 -10.11 1.43
CA THR A 8 23.00 -10.68 1.42
C THR A 8 24.00 -9.83 2.20
N VAL A 9 23.96 -8.51 2.01
CA VAL A 9 24.83 -7.58 2.75
C VAL A 9 24.51 -7.60 4.24
N ILE A 10 23.22 -7.54 4.58
CA ILE A 10 22.75 -7.56 5.98
C ILE A 10 23.10 -8.89 6.64
N GLY A 11 22.92 -10.03 5.93
CA GLY A 11 23.29 -11.35 6.44
C GLY A 11 24.76 -11.45 6.84
N GLU A 12 25.67 -10.91 6.00
CA GLU A 12 27.11 -10.86 6.30
C GLU A 12 27.42 -10.04 7.56
N PHE A 13 26.67 -8.94 7.78
CA PHE A 13 26.86 -8.12 9.00
C PHE A 13 26.17 -8.72 10.22
N MET A 14 25.02 -9.36 10.07
CA MET A 14 24.36 -10.09 11.17
C MET A 14 25.30 -11.13 11.78
N ALA A 15 26.04 -11.89 10.97
CA ALA A 15 27.02 -12.86 11.43
C ALA A 15 28.13 -12.23 12.30
N LYS A 16 28.44 -10.95 12.11
CA LYS A 16 29.43 -10.22 12.90
C LYS A 16 28.83 -9.63 14.18
N TRP A 17 27.57 -9.24 14.16
CA TRP A 17 26.91 -8.57 15.28
C TRP A 17 26.31 -9.53 16.29
N ILE A 18 25.82 -10.69 15.83
CA ILE A 18 25.20 -11.70 16.71
C ILE A 18 26.31 -12.61 17.23
N GLN A 19 26.44 -12.69 18.56
CA GLN A 19 27.43 -13.55 19.24
C GLN A 19 26.75 -14.48 20.25
N SER A 20 25.67 -14.04 20.88
CA SER A 20 24.98 -14.81 21.91
C SER A 20 23.47 -14.67 21.84
N TYR A 21 22.75 -15.54 22.55
CA TYR A 21 21.29 -15.46 22.69
C TYR A 21 20.79 -14.11 23.22
N ARG A 22 21.65 -13.33 23.89
CA ARG A 22 21.30 -12.00 24.42
C ARG A 22 21.23 -10.93 23.34
N ASP A 23 21.77 -11.20 22.15
CA ASP A 23 21.72 -10.32 20.99
C ASP A 23 20.44 -10.54 20.18
N LEU A 24 19.62 -11.53 20.56
CA LEU A 24 18.38 -11.91 19.89
C LEU A 24 17.13 -11.49 20.68
N PRO A 25 16.03 -11.08 20.00
CA PRO A 25 15.97 -10.92 18.57
C PRO A 25 16.74 -9.67 18.09
N LEU A 26 17.49 -9.79 17.01
CA LEU A 26 18.05 -8.64 16.31
C LEU A 26 17.02 -8.13 15.30
N LEU A 27 16.59 -6.88 15.46
CA LEU A 27 15.56 -6.24 14.64
C LEU A 27 16.13 -5.02 13.93
N LEU A 28 16.21 -5.10 12.62
CA LEU A 28 16.77 -4.03 11.78
C LEU A 28 15.68 -3.47 10.86
N ASN A 29 15.67 -2.15 10.74
CA ASN A 29 14.83 -1.44 9.78
C ASN A 29 15.63 -0.34 9.11
N GLN A 30 15.42 -0.14 7.81
CA GLN A 30 16.05 0.97 7.08
C GLN A 30 15.07 1.62 6.12
N TRP A 31 15.27 2.93 5.94
CA TRP A 31 14.75 3.72 4.84
C TRP A 31 15.92 4.02 3.92
N SER A 32 15.89 3.49 2.71
CA SER A 32 17.02 3.60 1.79
C SER A 32 16.56 3.70 0.34
N ASN A 33 17.49 3.96 -0.55
CA ASN A 33 17.28 3.80 -1.97
C ASN A 33 17.92 2.51 -2.48
N VAL A 34 17.38 1.98 -3.56
CA VAL A 34 17.89 0.79 -4.26
C VAL A 34 18.06 1.11 -5.73
N VAL A 35 19.20 0.70 -6.29
CA VAL A 35 19.46 0.77 -7.72
C VAL A 35 19.46 -0.64 -8.30
N ARG A 36 18.61 -0.89 -9.28
CA ARG A 36 18.50 -2.15 -10.01
C ARG A 36 18.53 -1.90 -11.50
N TRP A 37 19.15 -2.80 -12.24
CA TRP A 37 19.04 -2.76 -13.69
C TRP A 37 17.62 -3.16 -14.11
N GLU A 38 16.91 -2.24 -14.80
CA GLU A 38 15.57 -2.45 -15.28
C GLU A 38 15.51 -2.18 -16.79
N LEU A 39 15.12 -3.20 -17.56
CA LEU A 39 15.02 -3.11 -19.02
C LEU A 39 13.82 -2.30 -19.50
N ARG A 40 12.72 -2.33 -18.75
CA ARG A 40 11.46 -1.68 -19.10
C ARG A 40 10.95 -0.87 -17.92
N PRO A 41 11.57 0.28 -17.64
CA PRO A 41 11.17 1.10 -16.50
C PRO A 41 9.74 1.63 -16.68
N ARG A 42 8.99 1.62 -15.58
CA ARG A 42 7.67 2.23 -15.45
C ARG A 42 7.67 3.08 -14.19
N LEU A 43 7.27 4.33 -14.30
CA LEU A 43 7.26 5.27 -13.19
C LEU A 43 6.56 4.67 -11.96
N PHE A 44 7.21 4.74 -10.81
CA PHE A 44 6.84 4.14 -9.52
C PHE A 44 6.73 2.61 -9.48
N LEU A 45 6.36 1.94 -10.56
CA LEU A 45 6.11 0.49 -10.56
C LEU A 45 7.40 -0.32 -10.71
N ARG A 46 8.25 0.09 -11.65
CA ARG A 46 9.55 -0.52 -11.96
C ARG A 46 10.53 0.58 -12.34
N SER A 47 11.18 1.18 -11.37
CA SER A 47 12.20 2.20 -11.59
C SER A 47 13.59 1.61 -11.41
N SER A 48 14.57 2.12 -12.14
CA SER A 48 15.98 1.72 -11.97
C SER A 48 16.52 2.13 -10.60
N GLU A 49 16.01 3.22 -10.04
CA GLU A 49 16.25 3.67 -8.68
C GLU A 49 14.90 3.93 -8.00
N PHE A 50 14.74 3.47 -6.77
CA PHE A 50 13.53 3.68 -5.99
C PHE A 50 13.83 3.73 -4.49
N LEU A 51 12.98 4.46 -3.78
CA LEU A 51 12.99 4.50 -2.33
C LEU A 51 12.16 3.34 -1.77
N TRP A 52 12.59 2.77 -0.68
CA TRP A 52 11.85 1.75 0.04
C TRP A 52 12.11 1.77 1.54
N GLN A 53 11.22 1.13 2.24
CA GLN A 53 11.42 0.66 3.60
C GLN A 53 11.63 -0.84 3.53
N GLU A 54 12.63 -1.34 4.23
CA GLU A 54 12.83 -2.76 4.42
C GLU A 54 13.27 -3.06 5.85
N GLY A 55 13.00 -4.27 6.29
CA GLY A 55 13.47 -4.77 7.56
C GLY A 55 14.02 -6.17 7.44
N HIS A 56 14.91 -6.49 8.37
CA HIS A 56 15.56 -7.78 8.50
C HIS A 56 15.66 -8.16 9.96
N THR A 57 15.38 -9.41 10.30
CA THR A 57 15.47 -9.89 11.66
C THR A 57 16.23 -11.20 11.78
N ALA A 58 16.76 -11.43 12.98
CA ALA A 58 17.28 -12.74 13.39
C ALA A 58 16.71 -13.09 14.77
N HIS A 59 16.27 -14.34 14.91
CA HIS A 59 15.58 -14.88 16.07
C HIS A 59 16.20 -16.23 16.49
N ALA A 60 15.98 -16.61 17.76
CA ALA A 60 16.41 -17.90 18.26
C ALA A 60 15.49 -19.06 17.86
N SER A 61 14.21 -18.79 17.56
CA SER A 61 13.23 -19.80 17.17
C SER A 61 12.50 -19.45 15.87
N TYR A 62 11.97 -20.48 15.20
CA TYR A 62 11.14 -20.32 14.03
C TYR A 62 9.83 -19.61 14.36
N GLU A 63 9.22 -19.99 15.49
CA GLU A 63 7.93 -19.46 15.92
C GLU A 63 7.99 -17.95 16.13
N ASP A 64 9.06 -17.46 16.77
CA ASP A 64 9.25 -16.03 17.02
C ASP A 64 9.52 -15.26 15.71
N ALA A 65 10.35 -15.81 14.82
CA ALA A 65 10.62 -15.22 13.50
C ALA A 65 9.37 -15.12 12.64
N ASN A 66 8.56 -16.20 12.59
CA ASN A 66 7.31 -16.25 11.85
C ASN A 66 6.27 -15.29 12.43
N ALA A 67 6.06 -15.32 13.75
CA ALA A 67 5.12 -14.41 14.41
C ALA A 67 5.47 -12.94 14.13
N PHE A 68 6.75 -12.59 14.13
CA PHE A 68 7.19 -11.22 13.83
C PHE A 68 6.97 -10.84 12.37
N ALA A 69 7.33 -11.71 11.40
CA ALA A 69 7.09 -11.46 9.98
C ALA A 69 5.59 -11.32 9.67
N THR A 70 4.75 -12.17 10.27
CA THR A 70 3.29 -12.12 10.15
C THR A 70 2.73 -10.84 10.74
N LYS A 71 3.21 -10.43 11.92
CA LYS A 71 2.83 -9.16 12.56
C LYS A 71 3.12 -7.97 11.65
N ILE A 72 4.31 -7.89 11.07
CA ILE A 72 4.65 -6.82 10.12
C ILE A 72 3.70 -6.83 8.92
N HIS A 73 3.39 -8.00 8.39
CA HIS A 73 2.53 -8.11 7.21
C HIS A 73 1.09 -7.67 7.49
N LEU A 74 0.52 -8.11 8.61
CA LEU A 74 -0.89 -7.87 8.94
C LEU A 74 -1.12 -6.55 9.69
N GLU A 75 -0.32 -6.28 10.74
CA GLU A 75 -0.55 -5.14 11.63
C GLU A 75 0.14 -3.85 11.18
N VAL A 76 1.11 -3.93 10.27
CA VAL A 76 1.80 -2.75 9.74
C VAL A 76 1.44 -2.50 8.29
N TYR A 77 1.72 -3.47 7.40
CA TYR A 77 1.48 -3.25 5.97
C TYR A 77 0.01 -3.26 5.61
N ASN A 78 -0.73 -4.27 6.04
CA ASN A 78 -2.16 -4.33 5.73
C ASN A 78 -2.93 -3.19 6.39
N ASP A 79 -2.61 -2.87 7.65
CA ASP A 79 -3.22 -1.72 8.34
C ASP A 79 -2.96 -0.41 7.56
N PHE A 80 -1.73 -0.18 7.10
CA PHE A 80 -1.40 0.99 6.29
C PHE A 80 -2.15 1.00 4.95
N LEU A 81 -2.21 -0.15 4.26
CA LEU A 81 -2.92 -0.26 2.98
C LEU A 81 -4.41 0.04 3.14
N GLU A 82 -5.08 -0.57 4.09
CA GLU A 82 -6.52 -0.40 4.29
C GLU A 82 -6.86 0.96 4.91
N ASN A 83 -6.23 1.27 6.04
CA ASN A 83 -6.63 2.41 6.87
C ASN A 83 -6.03 3.75 6.42
N VAL A 84 -4.89 3.76 5.74
CA VAL A 84 -4.24 4.99 5.30
C VAL A 84 -4.33 5.19 3.80
N LEU A 85 -3.99 4.17 3.01
CA LEU A 85 -4.07 4.20 1.54
C LEU A 85 -5.47 3.98 0.99
N ALA A 86 -6.42 3.52 1.81
CA ALA A 86 -7.76 3.10 1.40
C ALA A 86 -7.70 2.05 0.25
N ALA A 87 -6.74 1.12 0.32
CA ALA A 87 -6.42 0.14 -0.70
C ALA A 87 -6.73 -1.29 -0.19
N PRO A 88 -7.85 -1.88 -0.55
CA PRO A 88 -8.13 -3.27 -0.25
C PRO A 88 -7.22 -4.20 -1.05
N THR A 89 -6.74 -5.27 -0.41
CA THR A 89 -5.83 -6.24 -1.00
C THR A 89 -6.24 -7.67 -0.68
N TYR A 90 -5.86 -8.62 -1.55
CA TYR A 90 -5.82 -10.02 -1.19
C TYR A 90 -4.52 -10.30 -0.43
N LEU A 91 -4.67 -10.78 0.80
CA LEU A 91 -3.57 -11.24 1.63
C LEU A 91 -3.42 -12.75 1.45
N GLY A 92 -2.22 -13.21 1.16
CA GLY A 92 -1.95 -14.62 0.97
C GLY A 92 -0.47 -14.92 0.94
N ILE A 93 -0.13 -16.16 0.59
CA ILE A 93 1.27 -16.57 0.42
C ILE A 93 1.56 -16.85 -1.05
N LYS A 94 2.81 -16.69 -1.45
CA LYS A 94 3.27 -17.01 -2.79
C LYS A 94 3.43 -18.55 -2.97
N PRO A 95 3.04 -19.10 -4.12
CA PRO A 95 3.42 -20.48 -4.48
C PRO A 95 4.94 -20.60 -4.56
N ALA A 96 5.47 -21.82 -4.47
CA ALA A 96 6.92 -22.07 -4.44
C ALA A 96 7.68 -21.39 -5.58
N SER A 97 7.11 -21.38 -6.77
CA SER A 97 7.70 -20.80 -7.99
C SER A 97 7.87 -19.28 -7.96
N GLU A 98 7.08 -18.58 -7.15
CA GLU A 98 7.02 -17.11 -7.07
C GLU A 98 7.57 -16.55 -5.74
N ARG A 99 8.11 -17.41 -4.88
CA ARG A 99 8.73 -17.02 -3.61
C ARG A 99 10.02 -16.25 -3.83
N PHE A 100 10.34 -15.43 -2.86
CA PHE A 100 11.67 -14.82 -2.79
C PHE A 100 12.73 -15.90 -2.67
N ALA A 101 13.80 -15.78 -3.47
CA ALA A 101 14.87 -16.79 -3.51
C ALA A 101 15.50 -16.98 -2.12
N GLY A 102 15.45 -18.20 -1.60
CA GLY A 102 15.90 -18.56 -0.26
C GLY A 102 14.85 -18.44 0.85
N ALA A 103 13.67 -17.92 0.57
CA ALA A 103 12.56 -17.95 1.54
C ALA A 103 11.90 -19.32 1.58
N ILE A 104 11.49 -19.73 2.77
CA ILE A 104 10.65 -20.92 2.97
C ILE A 104 9.17 -20.58 2.76
N ASN A 105 8.80 -19.31 2.98
CA ASN A 105 7.49 -18.77 2.71
C ASN A 105 7.58 -17.29 2.36
N SER A 106 6.61 -16.76 1.62
CA SER A 106 6.51 -15.34 1.26
C SER A 106 5.05 -14.89 1.31
N MET A 107 4.75 -14.06 2.28
CA MET A 107 3.45 -13.38 2.40
C MET A 107 3.39 -12.21 1.44
N THR A 108 2.22 -11.94 0.87
CA THR A 108 2.01 -10.86 -0.11
C THR A 108 0.67 -10.18 0.08
N ALA A 109 0.64 -8.88 -0.22
CA ALA A 109 -0.58 -8.09 -0.33
C ALA A 109 -0.76 -7.67 -1.81
N GLU A 110 -1.79 -8.18 -2.45
CA GLU A 110 -2.07 -8.00 -3.88
C GLU A 110 -3.28 -7.10 -4.08
N GLY A 111 -3.04 -5.89 -4.58
CA GLY A 111 -4.10 -4.94 -4.92
C GLY A 111 -4.51 -5.05 -6.38
N MET A 112 -5.79 -4.76 -6.68
CA MET A 112 -6.29 -4.65 -8.04
C MET A 112 -6.38 -3.18 -8.45
N MET A 113 -5.75 -2.82 -9.55
CA MET A 113 -5.81 -1.49 -10.12
C MET A 113 -7.08 -1.31 -10.94
N ARG A 114 -7.42 -0.07 -11.34
CA ARG A 114 -8.67 0.21 -12.08
C ARG A 114 -8.79 -0.49 -13.43
N ASP A 115 -7.68 -0.89 -14.03
CA ASP A 115 -7.66 -1.65 -15.28
C ASP A 115 -7.73 -3.18 -15.08
N GLY A 116 -8.05 -3.64 -13.86
CA GLY A 116 -8.20 -5.05 -13.51
C GLY A 116 -6.88 -5.79 -13.25
N LYS A 117 -5.72 -5.14 -13.42
CA LYS A 117 -4.42 -5.80 -13.21
C LYS A 117 -3.97 -5.78 -11.77
N ALA A 118 -3.23 -6.83 -11.39
CA ALA A 118 -2.65 -6.96 -10.07
C ALA A 118 -1.40 -6.11 -9.89
N LEU A 119 -1.29 -5.51 -8.71
CA LEU A 119 -0.08 -4.87 -8.22
C LEU A 119 0.27 -5.41 -6.83
N GLN A 120 1.46 -6.00 -6.71
CA GLN A 120 2.01 -6.38 -5.42
C GLN A 120 2.39 -5.12 -4.62
N MET A 121 1.72 -4.89 -3.50
CA MET A 121 1.87 -3.68 -2.69
C MET A 121 2.94 -3.84 -1.62
N ALA A 122 3.01 -4.99 -0.96
CA ALA A 122 3.97 -5.29 0.11
C ALA A 122 4.25 -6.79 0.18
N THR A 123 5.40 -7.15 0.73
CA THR A 123 5.79 -8.54 0.99
C THR A 123 6.52 -8.70 2.32
N SER A 124 6.34 -9.87 2.94
CA SER A 124 7.12 -10.32 4.08
C SER A 124 7.60 -11.75 3.82
N HIS A 125 8.83 -12.05 4.20
CA HIS A 125 9.48 -13.32 3.86
C HIS A 125 9.93 -14.03 5.13
N GLU A 126 9.57 -15.28 5.26
CA GLU A 126 10.15 -16.22 6.20
C GLU A 126 11.36 -16.89 5.55
N LEU A 127 12.54 -16.56 6.01
CA LEU A 127 13.79 -17.08 5.42
C LEU A 127 14.23 -18.39 6.09
N GLY A 128 13.58 -18.76 7.20
CA GLY A 128 13.99 -19.92 7.99
C GLY A 128 15.46 -19.80 8.39
N GLN A 129 16.22 -20.87 8.19
CA GLN A 129 17.67 -20.89 8.42
C GLN A 129 18.50 -20.83 7.13
N ASN A 130 17.89 -20.62 5.96
CA ASN A 130 18.59 -20.68 4.69
C ASN A 130 19.67 -19.61 4.56
N PHE A 131 19.33 -18.37 4.91
CA PHE A 131 20.31 -17.27 4.93
C PHE A 131 21.30 -17.43 6.09
N ALA A 132 20.85 -17.91 7.25
CA ALA A 132 21.74 -18.15 8.36
C ALA A 132 22.82 -19.18 8.02
N ARG A 133 22.50 -20.26 7.31
CA ARG A 133 23.49 -21.22 6.81
C ARG A 133 24.42 -20.63 5.75
N ALA A 134 23.88 -19.80 4.85
CA ALA A 134 24.66 -19.23 3.75
C ALA A 134 25.67 -18.15 4.21
N PHE A 135 25.37 -17.46 5.32
CA PHE A 135 26.17 -16.36 5.85
C PHE A 135 26.75 -16.65 7.24
N ASP A 136 26.67 -17.88 7.74
CA ASP A 136 27.18 -18.29 9.05
C ASP A 136 26.63 -17.46 10.22
N ILE A 137 25.30 -17.20 10.22
CA ILE A 137 24.65 -16.42 11.29
C ILE A 137 24.33 -17.35 12.45
N TYR A 138 25.29 -17.53 13.36
CA TYR A 138 25.19 -18.33 14.57
C TYR A 138 25.13 -17.47 15.82
N TYR A 139 24.46 -17.98 16.82
CA TYR A 139 24.52 -17.45 18.18
C TYR A 139 24.92 -18.53 19.18
N GLN A 140 25.53 -18.15 20.28
CA GLN A 140 25.77 -19.06 21.39
C GLN A 140 24.53 -19.11 22.30
N SER A 141 23.93 -20.30 22.40
CA SER A 141 22.76 -20.54 23.27
C SER A 141 23.13 -20.47 24.75
N GLU A 142 22.14 -20.44 25.66
CA GLU A 142 22.36 -20.48 27.10
C GLU A 142 23.14 -21.72 27.56
N ALA A 143 23.00 -22.83 26.83
CA ALA A 143 23.75 -24.07 27.07
C ALA A 143 25.19 -24.02 26.51
N GLY A 144 25.62 -22.91 25.93
CA GLY A 144 26.95 -22.75 25.34
C GLY A 144 27.13 -23.43 23.98
N GLN A 145 26.07 -23.81 23.29
CA GLN A 145 26.12 -24.43 21.99
C GLN A 145 25.93 -23.38 20.87
N ALA A 146 26.63 -23.56 19.76
CA ALA A 146 26.43 -22.74 18.57
C ALA A 146 25.18 -23.20 17.83
N GLU A 147 24.22 -22.30 17.65
CA GLU A 147 22.95 -22.55 16.99
C GLU A 147 22.72 -21.56 15.86
N LEU A 148 22.11 -21.99 14.75
CA LEU A 148 21.73 -21.12 13.64
C LEU A 148 20.51 -20.27 13.96
N CYS A 149 20.57 -19.00 13.64
CA CYS A 149 19.42 -18.11 13.76
C CYS A 149 18.33 -18.48 12.74
N TYR A 150 17.09 -18.13 13.08
CA TYR A 150 15.97 -18.01 12.13
C TYR A 150 15.85 -16.56 11.69
N THR A 151 15.72 -16.33 10.39
CA THR A 151 15.72 -14.97 9.83
C THR A 151 14.42 -14.66 9.11
N SER A 152 14.05 -13.41 9.09
CA SER A 152 12.94 -12.89 8.28
C SER A 152 13.30 -11.56 7.64
N SER A 153 12.55 -11.19 6.59
CA SER A 153 12.68 -9.88 5.95
C SER A 153 11.35 -9.42 5.39
N TRP A 154 11.22 -8.13 5.16
CA TRP A 154 10.03 -7.53 4.54
C TRP A 154 10.41 -6.26 3.81
N GLY A 155 9.53 -5.81 2.90
CA GLY A 155 9.77 -4.59 2.16
C GLY A 155 8.51 -3.99 1.53
N ALA A 156 8.51 -2.65 1.49
CA ALA A 156 7.54 -1.84 0.78
C ALA A 156 8.26 -0.65 0.12
N SER A 157 7.89 -0.32 -1.10
CA SER A 157 8.59 0.70 -1.88
C SER A 157 7.67 1.81 -2.35
N THR A 158 8.23 2.81 -3.02
CA THR A 158 7.49 3.85 -3.75
C THR A 158 6.53 3.30 -4.81
N ARG A 159 6.52 1.98 -5.06
CA ARG A 159 5.45 1.32 -5.82
C ARG A 159 4.06 1.58 -5.22
N MET A 160 3.95 1.75 -3.90
CA MET A 160 2.69 2.13 -3.25
C MET A 160 2.16 3.48 -3.74
N VAL A 161 3.03 4.42 -4.15
CA VAL A 161 2.62 5.69 -4.77
C VAL A 161 1.97 5.42 -6.13
N GLY A 162 2.56 4.53 -6.93
CA GLY A 162 1.95 4.06 -8.17
C GLY A 162 0.59 3.41 -7.94
N GLY A 163 0.50 2.54 -6.94
CA GLY A 163 -0.75 1.90 -6.52
C GLY A 163 -1.82 2.92 -6.11
N LEU A 164 -1.47 3.91 -5.31
CA LEU A 164 -2.38 5.01 -4.94
C LEU A 164 -2.94 5.73 -6.17
N ILE A 165 -2.06 6.12 -7.10
CA ILE A 165 -2.44 6.83 -8.34
C ILE A 165 -3.38 5.97 -9.19
N MET A 166 -3.04 4.71 -9.39
CA MET A 166 -3.77 3.79 -10.27
C MET A 166 -5.09 3.30 -9.66
N LEU A 167 -5.19 3.27 -8.33
CA LEU A 167 -6.39 2.84 -7.61
C LEU A 167 -7.42 3.96 -7.47
N HIS A 168 -6.99 5.19 -7.19
CA HIS A 168 -7.87 6.30 -6.81
C HIS A 168 -7.87 7.46 -7.80
N GLY A 169 -6.77 7.71 -8.52
CA GLY A 169 -6.67 8.81 -9.47
C GLY A 169 -7.72 8.76 -10.58
N ASP A 170 -8.05 9.93 -11.13
CA ASP A 170 -8.97 10.10 -12.27
C ASP A 170 -8.36 11.02 -13.34
N ASP A 171 -9.12 11.34 -14.39
CA ASP A 171 -8.67 12.20 -15.49
C ASP A 171 -8.39 13.65 -15.06
N ASN A 172 -8.85 14.07 -13.87
CA ASN A 172 -8.60 15.39 -13.30
C ASN A 172 -7.36 15.42 -12.40
N GLY A 173 -6.72 14.26 -12.13
CA GLY A 173 -5.49 14.17 -11.36
C GLY A 173 -5.56 13.19 -10.18
N LEU A 174 -4.80 13.48 -9.13
CA LEU A 174 -4.79 12.66 -7.93
C LEU A 174 -6.10 12.76 -7.15
N VAL A 175 -6.45 11.65 -6.48
CA VAL A 175 -7.45 11.60 -5.40
C VAL A 175 -6.75 10.96 -4.21
N VAL A 176 -6.38 11.78 -3.23
CA VAL A 176 -5.55 11.30 -2.11
C VAL A 176 -6.44 11.02 -0.89
N PRO A 177 -6.36 9.82 -0.31
CA PRO A 177 -7.10 9.51 0.91
C PRO A 177 -6.77 10.51 2.03
N PRO A 178 -7.76 11.01 2.77
CA PRO A 178 -7.56 12.05 3.77
C PRO A 178 -6.50 11.75 4.83
N ARG A 179 -6.38 10.48 5.27
CA ARG A 179 -5.39 10.09 6.28
C ARG A 179 -3.96 10.21 5.75
N LEU A 180 -3.75 9.98 4.45
CA LEU A 180 -2.46 10.11 3.77
C LEU A 180 -2.16 11.56 3.36
N ALA A 181 -3.17 12.35 2.98
CA ALA A 181 -3.00 13.66 2.35
C ALA A 181 -2.15 14.62 3.20
N PRO A 182 -1.04 15.17 2.69
CA PRO A 182 -0.23 16.17 3.41
C PRO A 182 -1.00 17.48 3.63
N ILE A 183 -1.96 17.77 2.77
CA ILE A 183 -2.94 18.86 2.87
C ILE A 183 -4.32 18.22 2.74
N GLN A 184 -5.10 18.24 3.82
CA GLN A 184 -6.46 17.68 3.84
C GLN A 184 -7.50 18.66 3.32
N VAL A 185 -7.27 19.93 3.58
CA VAL A 185 -8.18 21.00 3.18
C VAL A 185 -7.37 22.15 2.56
N VAL A 186 -7.79 22.60 1.39
CA VAL A 186 -7.33 23.90 0.86
C VAL A 186 -8.45 24.93 0.96
N VAL A 187 -8.14 26.09 1.50
CA VAL A 187 -9.06 27.24 1.55
C VAL A 187 -8.67 28.21 0.45
N ILE A 188 -9.58 28.47 -0.49
CA ILE A 188 -9.30 29.29 -1.68
C ILE A 188 -10.15 30.56 -1.66
N ALA A 189 -9.49 31.72 -1.71
CA ALA A 189 -10.15 32.99 -1.97
C ALA A 189 -10.65 33.03 -3.40
N VAL A 190 -11.96 33.17 -3.63
CA VAL A 190 -12.55 33.27 -4.99
C VAL A 190 -12.10 34.56 -5.66
N ARG A 191 -11.96 35.66 -4.87
CA ARG A 191 -11.39 36.93 -5.29
C ARG A 191 -10.37 37.43 -4.29
N ASP A 192 -9.36 38.13 -4.77
CA ASP A 192 -8.35 38.78 -3.94
C ASP A 192 -8.90 40.10 -3.39
N GLU A 193 -9.69 40.02 -2.34
CA GLU A 193 -10.28 41.14 -1.61
C GLU A 193 -9.93 40.99 -0.11
N PRO A 194 -9.58 42.08 0.61
CA PRO A 194 -9.15 41.99 2.02
C PRO A 194 -10.11 41.17 2.90
N GLU A 195 -11.42 41.46 2.82
CA GLU A 195 -12.44 40.76 3.61
C GLU A 195 -12.51 39.25 3.33
N VAL A 196 -12.29 38.87 2.06
CA VAL A 196 -12.27 37.43 1.63
C VAL A 196 -11.00 36.78 2.16
N ASN A 197 -9.86 37.44 2.06
CA ASN A 197 -8.59 36.94 2.56
C ASN A 197 -8.61 36.73 4.09
N ASP A 198 -9.14 37.73 4.83
CA ASP A 198 -9.31 37.64 6.30
C ASP A 198 -10.24 36.45 6.67
N ALA A 199 -11.32 36.25 5.91
CA ALA A 199 -12.22 35.10 6.13
C ALA A 199 -11.53 33.75 5.82
N CYS A 200 -10.71 33.67 4.76
CA CYS A 200 -9.90 32.46 4.47
C CYS A 200 -8.95 32.13 5.63
N ASP A 201 -8.27 33.13 6.17
CA ASP A 201 -7.35 32.95 7.30
C ASP A 201 -8.09 32.52 8.57
N ARG A 202 -9.29 33.08 8.82
CA ARG A 202 -10.14 32.66 9.93
C ARG A 202 -10.60 31.20 9.79
N VAL A 203 -11.07 30.79 8.61
CA VAL A 203 -11.43 29.39 8.32
C VAL A 203 -10.24 28.46 8.53
N ALA A 204 -9.07 28.84 8.03
CA ALA A 204 -7.86 28.03 8.20
C ALA A 204 -7.44 27.92 9.68
N ALA A 205 -7.61 28.98 10.46
CA ALA A 205 -7.33 28.94 11.89
C ALA A 205 -8.26 27.98 12.64
N LEU A 206 -9.56 27.97 12.31
CA LEU A 206 -10.54 27.04 12.86
C LEU A 206 -10.20 25.57 12.51
N LEU A 207 -9.86 25.31 11.24
CA LEU A 207 -9.45 23.98 10.78
C LEU A 207 -8.17 23.49 11.47
N LYS A 208 -7.15 24.36 11.61
CA LYS A 208 -5.91 24.03 12.34
C LYS A 208 -6.18 23.71 13.80
N ALA A 209 -7.03 24.49 14.45
CA ALA A 209 -7.42 24.24 15.84
C ALA A 209 -8.13 22.88 16.02
N ALA A 210 -8.84 22.41 14.99
CA ALA A 210 -9.45 21.09 14.93
C ALA A 210 -8.47 19.96 14.49
N GLY A 211 -7.16 20.24 14.35
CA GLY A 211 -6.14 19.24 13.98
C GLY A 211 -6.07 18.93 12.48
N VAL A 212 -6.76 19.70 11.62
CA VAL A 212 -6.78 19.48 10.17
C VAL A 212 -5.54 20.08 9.52
N ARG A 213 -4.89 19.33 8.61
CA ARG A 213 -3.77 19.81 7.78
C ARG A 213 -4.32 20.70 6.66
N VAL A 214 -4.26 22.00 6.87
CA VAL A 214 -4.89 23.01 5.99
C VAL A 214 -3.85 23.92 5.33
N ARG A 215 -4.15 24.31 4.09
CA ARG A 215 -3.43 25.35 3.34
C ARG A 215 -4.37 26.43 2.88
N VAL A 216 -3.97 27.70 2.98
CA VAL A 216 -4.69 28.83 2.36
C VAL A 216 -4.03 29.15 1.02
N ASP A 217 -4.86 29.42 0.03
CA ASP A 217 -4.46 29.87 -1.29
C ASP A 217 -5.00 31.29 -1.55
N HIS A 218 -4.17 32.27 -1.29
CA HIS A 218 -4.34 33.68 -1.70
C HIS A 218 -3.66 33.95 -3.04
N GLY A 219 -3.34 32.90 -3.82
CA GLY A 219 -2.46 32.96 -4.98
C GLY A 219 -2.94 33.87 -6.09
N ARG A 220 -1.99 34.32 -6.91
CA ARG A 220 -2.25 35.11 -8.11
C ARG A 220 -2.78 34.23 -9.22
N GLY A 221 -3.69 34.75 -10.01
CA GLY A 221 -4.29 34.06 -11.16
C GLY A 221 -5.80 33.86 -11.03
N SER A 222 -6.42 33.32 -12.07
CA SER A 222 -7.86 33.06 -12.07
C SER A 222 -8.23 31.98 -11.06
N PHE A 223 -9.39 32.11 -10.43
CA PHE A 223 -9.93 31.14 -9.50
C PHE A 223 -9.98 29.74 -10.12
N GLY A 224 -10.51 29.62 -11.35
CA GLY A 224 -10.60 28.32 -12.02
C GLY A 224 -9.25 27.60 -12.19
N ARG A 225 -8.18 28.31 -12.57
CA ARG A 225 -6.85 27.74 -12.67
C ARG A 225 -6.35 27.21 -11.32
N ARG A 226 -6.53 27.99 -10.26
CA ARG A 226 -6.12 27.58 -8.90
C ARG A 226 -6.91 26.35 -8.42
N VAL A 227 -8.20 26.28 -8.73
CA VAL A 227 -9.03 25.08 -8.49
C VAL A 227 -8.42 23.86 -9.17
N THR A 228 -8.14 23.95 -10.47
CA THR A 228 -7.52 22.86 -11.24
C THR A 228 -6.16 22.46 -10.67
N ASP A 229 -5.31 23.43 -10.30
CA ASP A 229 -4.00 23.15 -9.70
C ASP A 229 -4.09 22.34 -8.38
N TRP A 230 -5.16 22.55 -7.59
CA TRP A 230 -5.41 21.81 -6.36
C TRP A 230 -6.11 20.46 -6.61
N GLU A 231 -6.97 20.38 -7.62
CA GLU A 231 -7.58 19.12 -8.07
C GLU A 231 -6.53 18.13 -8.58
N ILE A 232 -5.57 18.59 -9.41
CA ILE A 232 -4.43 17.77 -9.87
C ILE A 232 -3.64 17.21 -8.70
N LYS A 233 -3.45 17.98 -7.62
CA LYS A 233 -2.75 17.53 -6.41
C LYS A 233 -3.56 16.58 -5.52
N GLY A 234 -4.85 16.41 -5.80
CA GLY A 234 -5.72 15.47 -5.10
C GLY A 234 -6.06 15.86 -3.66
N VAL A 235 -6.09 17.15 -3.34
CA VAL A 235 -6.47 17.59 -2.00
C VAL A 235 -7.92 17.19 -1.69
N PRO A 236 -8.18 16.45 -0.59
CA PRO A 236 -9.50 15.85 -0.33
C PRO A 236 -10.66 16.84 -0.28
N LEU A 237 -10.46 17.98 0.39
CA LEU A 237 -11.49 19.00 0.51
C LEU A 237 -10.98 20.37 0.05
N ARG A 238 -11.85 21.09 -0.63
CA ARG A 238 -11.65 22.49 -0.99
C ARG A 238 -12.74 23.34 -0.35
N VAL A 239 -12.35 24.40 0.36
CA VAL A 239 -13.26 25.44 0.89
C VAL A 239 -13.12 26.68 0.01
N GLU A 240 -14.19 27.06 -0.66
CA GLU A 240 -14.28 28.24 -1.50
C GLU A 240 -14.91 29.39 -0.74
N VAL A 241 -14.17 30.49 -0.60
CA VAL A 241 -14.64 31.69 0.09
C VAL A 241 -14.87 32.79 -0.95
N GLY A 242 -16.14 33.03 -1.27
CA GLY A 242 -16.57 34.03 -2.23
C GLY A 242 -17.19 35.26 -1.57
N PRO A 243 -17.07 36.47 -2.18
CA PRO A 243 -17.62 37.71 -1.57
C PRO A 243 -19.15 37.70 -1.47
N ARG A 244 -19.86 36.91 -2.26
CA ARG A 244 -21.33 36.79 -2.19
C ARG A 244 -21.75 35.96 -1.00
N ASP A 245 -21.21 34.77 -0.87
CA ASP A 245 -21.53 33.81 0.19
C ASP A 245 -21.08 34.39 1.55
N LEU A 246 -19.92 35.08 1.56
CA LEU A 246 -19.38 35.69 2.75
C LEU A 246 -20.30 36.78 3.34
N LYS A 247 -21.03 37.55 2.52
CA LYS A 247 -22.03 38.53 3.00
C LYS A 247 -23.15 37.87 3.80
N GLU A 248 -23.43 36.60 3.53
CA GLU A 248 -24.42 35.81 4.26
C GLU A 248 -23.76 34.93 5.36
N GLY A 249 -22.44 35.08 5.58
CA GLY A 249 -21.67 34.30 6.54
C GLY A 249 -21.46 32.86 6.10
N LEU A 250 -21.56 32.58 4.79
CA LEU A 250 -21.50 31.26 4.20
C LEU A 250 -20.18 31.01 3.44
N VAL A 251 -19.83 29.73 3.28
CA VAL A 251 -18.74 29.24 2.44
C VAL A 251 -19.19 27.96 1.74
N THR A 252 -18.53 27.61 0.64
CA THR A 252 -18.81 26.36 -0.10
C THR A 252 -17.67 25.38 0.12
N VAL A 253 -17.99 24.14 0.53
CA VAL A 253 -17.07 23.02 0.67
C VAL A 253 -17.30 22.04 -0.46
N VAL A 254 -16.21 21.58 -1.09
CA VAL A 254 -16.25 20.68 -2.25
C VAL A 254 -15.38 19.45 -1.98
N ARG A 255 -15.95 18.27 -2.14
CA ARG A 255 -15.22 16.99 -2.07
C ARG A 255 -14.47 16.75 -3.40
N ARG A 256 -13.20 16.29 -3.33
CA ARG A 256 -12.40 15.95 -4.51
C ARG A 256 -12.84 14.64 -5.18
N ASP A 257 -13.22 13.66 -4.39
CA ASP A 257 -13.54 12.30 -4.84
C ASP A 257 -14.84 12.21 -5.64
N THR A 258 -15.87 12.96 -5.24
CA THR A 258 -17.20 12.92 -5.85
C THR A 258 -17.58 14.22 -6.58
N GLY A 259 -16.87 15.32 -6.31
CA GLY A 259 -17.25 16.65 -6.76
C GLY A 259 -18.47 17.23 -6.02
N ALA A 260 -19.00 16.55 -5.01
CA ALA A 260 -20.14 17.01 -4.23
C ALA A 260 -19.83 18.33 -3.51
N LYS A 261 -20.82 19.23 -3.51
CA LYS A 261 -20.71 20.56 -2.91
C LYS A 261 -21.73 20.75 -1.80
N VAL A 262 -21.31 21.39 -0.74
CA VAL A 262 -22.19 21.82 0.35
C VAL A 262 -21.87 23.26 0.73
N THR A 263 -22.90 24.10 0.88
CA THR A 263 -22.78 25.46 1.40
C THR A 263 -23.19 25.47 2.86
N LEU A 264 -22.37 26.05 3.72
CA LEU A 264 -22.57 26.05 5.17
C LEU A 264 -22.03 27.32 5.83
N ALA A 265 -22.47 27.58 7.06
CA ALA A 265 -21.97 28.69 7.83
C ALA A 265 -20.47 28.58 8.08
N LEU A 266 -19.75 29.69 7.97
CA LEU A 266 -18.29 29.75 8.14
C LEU A 266 -17.82 29.07 9.44
N ASP A 267 -18.53 29.30 10.53
CA ASP A 267 -18.17 28.76 11.85
C ASP A 267 -18.45 27.24 11.98
N SER A 268 -19.23 26.67 11.04
CA SER A 268 -19.52 25.22 10.97
C SER A 268 -18.50 24.45 10.12
N VAL A 269 -17.55 25.14 9.48
CA VAL A 269 -16.59 24.49 8.55
C VAL A 269 -15.74 23.43 9.24
N ALA A 270 -15.19 23.72 10.42
CA ALA A 270 -14.25 22.82 11.07
C ALA A 270 -14.88 21.47 11.49
N PRO A 271 -16.02 21.43 12.21
CA PRO A 271 -16.67 20.15 12.52
C PRO A 271 -17.15 19.40 11.26
N THR A 272 -17.69 20.11 10.27
CA THR A 272 -18.16 19.51 9.02
C THR A 272 -16.99 18.95 8.21
N ALA A 273 -15.87 19.66 8.11
CA ALA A 273 -14.69 19.16 7.39
C ALA A 273 -14.12 17.89 8.03
N ALA A 274 -14.08 17.81 9.37
CA ALA A 274 -13.63 16.61 10.07
C ALA A 274 -14.51 15.40 9.74
N SER A 275 -15.84 15.55 9.76
CA SER A 275 -16.78 14.49 9.37
C SER A 275 -16.60 14.08 7.90
N LEU A 276 -16.55 15.05 6.99
CA LEU A 276 -16.38 14.78 5.57
C LEU A 276 -15.04 14.08 5.24
N LEU A 277 -13.96 14.41 5.95
CA LEU A 277 -12.68 13.72 5.76
C LEU A 277 -12.75 12.24 6.15
N GLU A 278 -13.46 11.90 7.23
CA GLU A 278 -13.69 10.49 7.59
C GLU A 278 -14.62 9.80 6.60
N GLU A 279 -15.68 10.46 6.16
CA GLU A 279 -16.58 9.93 5.12
C GLU A 279 -15.81 9.64 3.82
N ILE A 280 -14.97 10.57 3.34
CA ILE A 280 -14.14 10.38 2.14
C ILE A 280 -13.21 9.16 2.32
N GLN A 281 -12.56 9.02 3.48
CA GLN A 281 -11.67 7.90 3.75
C GLN A 281 -12.41 6.56 3.64
N VAL A 282 -13.60 6.46 4.22
CA VAL A 282 -14.45 5.26 4.19
C VAL A 282 -14.98 5.01 2.77
N ASP A 283 -15.53 6.03 2.11
CA ASP A 283 -16.10 5.90 0.77
C ASP A 283 -15.06 5.45 -0.26
N MET A 284 -13.82 5.97 -0.16
CA MET A 284 -12.72 5.56 -1.02
C MET A 284 -12.35 4.08 -0.83
N PHE A 285 -12.29 3.62 0.43
CA PHE A 285 -11.99 2.23 0.74
C PHE A 285 -13.11 1.29 0.29
N GLU A 286 -14.35 1.57 0.68
CA GLU A 286 -15.51 0.72 0.33
C GLU A 286 -15.75 0.70 -1.19
N GLY A 287 -15.56 1.83 -1.87
CA GLY A 287 -15.64 1.88 -3.33
C GLY A 287 -14.56 1.05 -4.02
N ALA A 288 -13.33 1.05 -3.51
CA ALA A 288 -12.25 0.20 -4.02
C ALA A 288 -12.51 -1.29 -3.73
N LYS A 289 -13.02 -1.60 -2.55
CA LYS A 289 -13.39 -2.96 -2.12
C LYS A 289 -14.53 -3.54 -2.95
N ALA A 290 -15.54 -2.74 -3.26
CA ALA A 290 -16.64 -3.14 -4.13
C ALA A 290 -16.12 -3.48 -5.54
N ARG A 291 -15.26 -2.65 -6.13
CA ARG A 291 -14.64 -2.93 -7.44
C ARG A 291 -13.80 -4.21 -7.42
N LEU A 292 -13.02 -4.44 -6.36
CA LEU A 292 -12.24 -5.67 -6.21
C LEU A 292 -13.16 -6.89 -6.17
N ALA A 293 -14.27 -6.83 -5.42
CA ALA A 293 -15.23 -7.93 -5.31
C ALA A 293 -15.96 -8.18 -6.63
N GLU A 294 -16.42 -7.13 -7.32
CA GLU A 294 -17.12 -7.24 -8.61
C GLU A 294 -16.25 -7.83 -9.72
N ALA A 295 -14.96 -7.49 -9.74
CA ALA A 295 -14.03 -7.94 -10.76
C ALA A 295 -13.23 -9.19 -10.33
N THR A 296 -13.61 -9.88 -9.26
CA THR A 296 -13.04 -11.18 -8.88
C THR A 296 -14.06 -12.27 -9.14
N HIS A 297 -13.73 -13.23 -10.01
CA HIS A 297 -14.62 -14.28 -10.44
C HIS A 297 -14.18 -15.66 -9.94
N ASP A 298 -15.10 -16.41 -9.34
CA ASP A 298 -14.89 -17.83 -9.03
C ASP A 298 -15.02 -18.62 -10.33
N VAL A 299 -13.99 -19.38 -10.68
CA VAL A 299 -13.92 -20.16 -11.94
C VAL A 299 -13.53 -21.61 -11.67
N ALA A 300 -13.85 -22.50 -12.59
CA ALA A 300 -13.65 -23.94 -12.38
C ALA A 300 -12.36 -24.48 -13.00
N ASN A 301 -11.73 -23.75 -13.95
CA ASN A 301 -10.60 -24.25 -14.70
C ASN A 301 -9.71 -23.10 -15.21
N ILE A 302 -8.52 -23.47 -15.74
CA ILE A 302 -7.51 -22.52 -16.24
C ILE A 302 -8.02 -21.68 -17.43
N PRO A 303 -8.69 -22.22 -18.46
CA PRO A 303 -9.23 -21.39 -19.53
C PRO A 303 -10.18 -20.28 -19.05
N GLU A 304 -11.09 -20.60 -18.14
CA GLU A 304 -11.97 -19.59 -17.53
C GLU A 304 -11.18 -18.56 -16.70
N ALA A 305 -10.11 -19.00 -16.02
CA ALA A 305 -9.26 -18.10 -15.27
C ALA A 305 -8.49 -17.12 -16.17
N ILE A 306 -8.03 -17.57 -17.35
CA ILE A 306 -7.38 -16.70 -18.35
C ILE A 306 -8.37 -15.66 -18.87
N GLU A 307 -9.61 -16.07 -19.19
CA GLU A 307 -10.66 -15.16 -19.66
C GLU A 307 -11.00 -14.11 -18.60
N ALA A 308 -11.24 -14.51 -17.36
CA ALA A 308 -11.52 -13.59 -16.26
C ALA A 308 -10.36 -12.62 -15.97
N ALA A 309 -9.12 -13.06 -16.13
CA ALA A 309 -7.92 -12.26 -15.93
C ALA A 309 -7.71 -11.15 -16.96
N GLU A 310 -8.52 -11.08 -18.03
CA GLU A 310 -8.49 -9.96 -18.99
C GLU A 310 -8.98 -8.65 -18.37
N THR A 311 -9.91 -8.71 -17.44
CA THR A 311 -10.56 -7.53 -16.84
C THR A 311 -10.56 -7.50 -15.32
N GLY A 312 -10.00 -8.51 -14.66
CA GLY A 312 -10.01 -8.62 -13.21
C GLY A 312 -9.16 -9.76 -12.67
N PHE A 313 -9.64 -10.35 -11.59
CA PHE A 313 -9.01 -11.49 -10.93
C PHE A 313 -9.88 -12.73 -11.09
N ALA A 314 -9.24 -13.89 -11.15
CA ALA A 314 -9.93 -15.16 -11.01
C ALA A 314 -9.49 -15.87 -9.73
N ARG A 315 -10.44 -16.59 -9.11
CA ARG A 315 -10.22 -17.44 -7.96
C ARG A 315 -10.64 -18.87 -8.31
N LEU A 316 -9.73 -19.81 -8.12
CA LEU A 316 -9.97 -21.24 -8.40
C LEU A 316 -9.21 -22.13 -7.43
N ASP A 317 -9.57 -23.41 -7.40
CA ASP A 317 -8.92 -24.37 -6.53
C ASP A 317 -7.44 -24.53 -6.91
N TRP A 318 -6.55 -24.43 -5.93
CA TRP A 318 -5.12 -24.59 -6.15
C TRP A 318 -4.78 -25.98 -6.74
N SER A 319 -5.51 -27.01 -6.35
CA SER A 319 -5.36 -28.36 -6.90
C SER A 319 -5.60 -28.47 -8.41
N GLN A 320 -6.35 -27.53 -9.01
CA GLN A 320 -6.60 -27.47 -10.45
C GLN A 320 -5.43 -26.81 -11.21
N VAL A 321 -4.60 -26.05 -10.52
CA VAL A 321 -3.49 -25.28 -11.10
C VAL A 321 -2.18 -25.99 -10.84
N GLY A 322 -1.71 -26.02 -9.60
CA GLY A 322 -0.40 -26.56 -9.25
C GLY A 322 0.73 -25.98 -10.11
N GLU A 323 1.91 -26.56 -10.06
CA GLU A 323 3.06 -26.11 -10.86
C GLU A 323 2.84 -26.23 -12.39
N ALA A 324 2.11 -27.23 -12.84
CA ALA A 324 1.83 -27.42 -14.26
C ALA A 324 0.89 -26.34 -14.81
N GLY A 325 -0.16 -26.03 -14.07
CA GLY A 325 -1.11 -24.96 -14.44
C GLY A 325 -0.51 -23.56 -14.35
N GLU A 326 0.46 -23.33 -13.46
CA GLU A 326 1.21 -22.06 -13.47
C GLU A 326 1.95 -21.84 -14.80
N ALA A 327 2.51 -22.89 -15.39
CA ALA A 327 3.18 -22.79 -16.66
C ALA A 327 2.19 -22.50 -17.81
N GLU A 328 0.99 -23.07 -17.75
CA GLU A 328 -0.10 -22.80 -18.70
C GLU A 328 -0.59 -21.35 -18.59
N LEU A 329 -0.89 -20.87 -17.40
CA LEU A 329 -1.30 -19.48 -17.13
C LEU A 329 -0.27 -18.45 -17.65
N LYS A 330 1.03 -18.73 -17.49
CA LYS A 330 2.11 -17.82 -17.92
C LYS A 330 2.17 -17.61 -19.43
N VAL A 331 1.63 -18.51 -20.26
CA VAL A 331 1.54 -18.34 -21.72
C VAL A 331 0.71 -17.12 -22.07
N ASP A 332 -0.37 -16.87 -21.31
CA ASP A 332 -1.28 -15.73 -21.51
C ASP A 332 -0.94 -14.54 -20.56
N ALA A 333 0.27 -14.51 -20.02
CA ALA A 333 0.75 -13.51 -19.08
C ALA A 333 -0.11 -13.38 -17.80
N VAL A 334 -0.81 -14.44 -17.45
CA VAL A 334 -1.52 -14.59 -16.17
C VAL A 334 -0.62 -15.30 -15.17
N THR A 335 -0.62 -14.85 -13.92
CA THR A 335 0.21 -15.44 -12.86
C THR A 335 -0.58 -15.67 -11.59
N VAL A 336 -0.19 -16.67 -10.81
CA VAL A 336 -0.72 -16.86 -9.46
C VAL A 336 -0.22 -15.73 -8.57
N ARG A 337 -1.15 -14.94 -8.07
CA ARG A 337 -0.83 -13.78 -7.22
C ARG A 337 -0.59 -14.20 -5.78
N CYS A 338 -1.49 -15.01 -5.25
CA CYS A 338 -1.35 -15.61 -3.92
C CYS A 338 -2.23 -16.85 -3.77
N LEU A 339 -1.92 -17.62 -2.74
CA LEU A 339 -2.74 -18.70 -2.22
C LEU A 339 -3.45 -18.25 -0.95
N GLN A 340 -4.71 -18.64 -0.81
CA GLN A 340 -5.54 -18.36 0.36
C GLN A 340 -6.29 -19.64 0.77
N ARG A 341 -6.78 -19.68 2.01
CA ARG A 341 -7.84 -20.61 2.38
C ARG A 341 -9.16 -20.16 1.74
N ARG A 342 -10.15 -21.06 1.67
CA ARG A 342 -11.46 -20.73 1.07
C ARG A 342 -12.21 -19.61 1.77
N ASP A 343 -11.95 -19.38 3.05
CA ASP A 343 -12.51 -18.27 3.82
C ASP A 343 -11.79 -16.93 3.60
N GLY A 344 -10.77 -16.92 2.73
CA GLY A 344 -9.95 -15.75 2.43
C GLY A 344 -8.80 -15.51 3.41
N SER A 345 -8.66 -16.33 4.44
CA SER A 345 -7.55 -16.20 5.37
C SER A 345 -6.22 -16.70 4.77
N MET A 346 -5.12 -16.15 5.27
CA MET A 346 -3.79 -16.49 4.82
C MET A 346 -3.37 -17.87 5.36
N PRO A 347 -2.96 -18.84 4.51
CA PRO A 347 -2.47 -20.13 4.97
C PRO A 347 -1.08 -20.03 5.58
N LEU A 348 -0.69 -21.03 6.37
CA LEU A 348 0.67 -21.13 6.95
C LEU A 348 1.70 -21.56 5.91
N ASN A 349 1.29 -22.42 4.98
CA ASN A 349 2.15 -22.91 3.90
C ASN A 349 1.30 -23.38 2.71
N ASP A 350 1.92 -23.67 1.59
CA ASP A 350 1.29 -24.09 0.33
C ASP A 350 0.93 -25.57 0.26
N THR A 351 1.15 -26.33 1.33
CA THR A 351 0.81 -27.75 1.44
C THR A 351 -0.47 -27.99 2.26
N GLU A 352 -1.12 -26.93 2.73
CA GLU A 352 -2.45 -27.07 3.35
C GLU A 352 -3.47 -27.60 2.34
N ASP A 353 -4.42 -28.38 2.83
CA ASP A 353 -5.55 -28.85 2.03
C ASP A 353 -6.53 -27.69 1.71
N ASP A 354 -7.29 -27.85 0.62
CA ASP A 354 -8.37 -26.93 0.23
C ASP A 354 -7.97 -25.48 -0.01
N LEU A 355 -6.73 -25.23 -0.48
CA LEU A 355 -6.31 -23.91 -0.88
C LEU A 355 -6.96 -23.47 -2.19
N VAL A 356 -7.21 -22.18 -2.29
CA VAL A 356 -7.57 -21.48 -3.53
C VAL A 356 -6.42 -20.58 -3.96
N CYS A 357 -6.26 -20.39 -5.25
CA CYS A 357 -5.34 -19.40 -5.79
C CYS A 357 -6.08 -18.23 -6.40
N ILE A 358 -5.51 -17.05 -6.21
CA ILE A 358 -5.90 -15.82 -6.90
C ILE A 358 -4.95 -15.64 -8.08
N VAL A 359 -5.48 -15.50 -9.28
CA VAL A 359 -4.70 -15.31 -10.51
C VAL A 359 -5.12 -14.04 -11.23
N ALA A 360 -4.18 -13.38 -11.88
CA ALA A 360 -4.42 -12.15 -12.63
C ALA A 360 -3.25 -11.83 -13.56
N LYS A 361 -3.49 -10.95 -14.53
CA LYS A 361 -2.43 -10.20 -15.21
C LYS A 361 -1.81 -9.19 -14.24
N SER A 362 -0.52 -8.89 -14.37
CA SER A 362 0.19 -7.97 -13.47
C SER A 362 1.09 -6.99 -14.23
N TYR A 363 1.51 -5.93 -13.55
CA TYR A 363 2.44 -4.92 -14.07
C TYR A 363 3.90 -5.36 -14.04
#